data_c656c7e9f011b70699c8c82acbdd434e
#
_entry.id   c656c7e9f011b70699c8c82acbdd434e
#
_cell.length_a   1.000
_cell.length_b   1.000
_cell.length_c   1.000
_cell.angle_alpha   90.00
_cell.angle_beta   90.00
_cell.angle_gamma   90.00
#
_symmetry.space_group_name_H-M   'P 1'
#
loop_
_entity.id
_entity.type
_entity.pdbx_description
1 polymer ?
#
loop_
_entity_poly.entity_id
_entity_poly.type
_entity_poly.pdbx_seq_one_letter_code
_entity_poly.pdbx_strand_id
1 'polypeptide(L)'
;MLFEATGYSNVGQTRESNQDSYLIKIASTTMGDVALLAVADGMGGLESGELASASVIRMLSTWFDTKLPAALEAMEASVGGFEQFVDGQWNGLIQDMNMALIRHGMSERMNLGTTLTAMLAIGGRYSIVHVGDTRAYEIGDDRVVQLTEDQTFVRREVAAGRMTPEEAMVHPRRNVLLQCLGSTKEVVPDLIHGNLD
;
A
#
# COMPACT_ATOMS: atom_id res chain seq x y z
N MET A 1 -15.47 -17.63 -1.67
CA MET A 1 -14.01 -17.95 -1.68
C MET A 1 -13.54 -17.85 -0.25
N LEU A 2 -12.74 -18.79 0.22
CA LEU A 2 -12.12 -18.79 1.56
C LEU A 2 -10.70 -18.23 1.40
N PHE A 3 -10.32 -17.25 2.24
CA PHE A 3 -8.97 -16.72 2.26
C PHE A 3 -8.18 -17.29 3.43
N GLU A 4 -6.95 -17.68 3.15
CA GLU A 4 -5.94 -17.98 4.17
C GLU A 4 -4.79 -17.01 3.96
N ALA A 5 -4.26 -16.43 5.04
CA ALA A 5 -3.17 -15.46 4.95
C ALA A 5 -2.19 -15.62 6.10
N THR A 6 -0.92 -15.40 5.81
CA THR A 6 0.16 -15.38 6.81
C THR A 6 1.05 -14.17 6.55
N GLY A 7 1.73 -13.70 7.60
CA GLY A 7 2.64 -12.57 7.52
C GLY A 7 3.90 -12.82 8.34
N TYR A 8 5.00 -12.27 7.87
CA TYR A 8 6.29 -12.31 8.55
C TYR A 8 7.01 -10.96 8.39
N SER A 9 7.65 -10.50 9.44
CA SER A 9 8.47 -9.30 9.43
C SER A 9 9.78 -9.54 10.17
N ASN A 10 10.88 -8.95 9.70
CA ASN A 10 12.20 -9.10 10.28
C ASN A 10 13.00 -7.82 10.10
N VAL A 11 13.74 -7.40 11.13
CA VAL A 11 14.58 -6.18 11.11
C VAL A 11 15.72 -6.26 10.08
N GLY A 12 16.08 -7.46 9.63
CA GLY A 12 17.24 -7.69 8.77
C GLY A 12 18.56 -7.63 9.53
N GLN A 13 19.66 -7.52 8.79
CA GLN A 13 21.02 -7.58 9.36
C GLN A 13 21.68 -6.20 9.50
N THR A 14 21.08 -5.15 8.95
CA THR A 14 21.72 -3.82 8.81
C THR A 14 21.06 -2.76 9.66
N ARG A 15 19.77 -2.88 9.94
CA ARG A 15 18.99 -1.89 10.71
C ARG A 15 18.96 -2.25 12.18
N GLU A 16 18.90 -1.23 13.06
CA GLU A 16 18.74 -1.41 14.51
C GLU A 16 17.27 -1.62 14.90
N SER A 17 16.33 -1.04 14.14
CA SER A 17 14.89 -1.19 14.32
C SER A 17 14.20 -1.59 13.03
N ASN A 18 13.10 -2.32 13.16
CA ASN A 18 12.23 -2.65 12.06
C ASN A 18 11.22 -1.51 11.85
N GLN A 19 11.30 -0.85 10.71
CA GLN A 19 10.41 0.24 10.34
C GLN A 19 9.24 -0.21 9.46
N ASP A 20 9.19 -1.51 9.13
CA ASP A 20 8.09 -2.09 8.36
C ASP A 20 6.90 -2.39 9.26
N SER A 21 5.73 -2.22 8.71
CA SER A 21 4.47 -2.65 9.33
C SER A 21 3.61 -3.38 8.30
N TYR A 22 2.83 -4.36 8.76
CA TYR A 22 1.88 -5.06 7.89
C TYR A 22 0.53 -5.26 8.55
N LEU A 23 -0.48 -5.56 7.74
CA LEU A 23 -1.84 -5.85 8.17
C LEU A 23 -2.37 -7.06 7.42
N ILE A 24 -3.02 -7.96 8.16
CA ILE A 24 -3.86 -9.03 7.63
C ILE A 24 -5.18 -8.95 8.35
N LYS A 25 -6.27 -8.73 7.62
CA LYS A 25 -7.64 -8.83 8.13
C LYS A 25 -8.49 -9.63 7.17
N ILE A 26 -9.27 -10.54 7.71
CA ILE A 26 -10.24 -11.33 6.98
C ILE A 26 -11.55 -11.28 7.75
N ALA A 27 -12.66 -11.04 7.07
CA ALA A 27 -14.00 -11.04 7.63
C ALA A 27 -14.97 -11.74 6.68
N SER A 28 -15.94 -12.44 7.23
CA SER A 28 -17.04 -13.02 6.44
C SER A 28 -18.19 -12.02 6.38
N THR A 29 -18.69 -11.79 5.18
CA THR A 29 -19.79 -10.86 4.88
C THR A 29 -20.90 -11.57 4.09
N THR A 30 -22.00 -10.88 3.84
CA THR A 30 -23.08 -11.36 2.94
C THR A 30 -22.60 -11.59 1.51
N MET A 31 -21.55 -10.87 1.09
CA MET A 31 -20.93 -10.99 -0.24
C MET A 31 -19.82 -12.09 -0.29
N GLY A 32 -19.64 -12.84 0.78
CA GLY A 32 -18.52 -13.79 0.96
C GLY A 32 -17.40 -13.20 1.82
N ASP A 33 -16.27 -13.90 1.84
CA ASP A 33 -15.12 -13.42 2.60
C ASP A 33 -14.48 -12.21 1.95
N VAL A 34 -14.05 -11.29 2.80
CA VAL A 34 -13.32 -10.07 2.46
C VAL A 34 -11.97 -10.11 3.14
N ALA A 35 -10.92 -9.87 2.38
CA ALA A 35 -9.56 -9.81 2.90
C ALA A 35 -8.93 -8.43 2.64
N LEU A 36 -8.29 -7.86 3.65
CA LEU A 36 -7.43 -6.68 3.55
C LEU A 36 -6.02 -7.06 3.94
N LEU A 37 -5.10 -6.97 3.00
CA LEU A 37 -3.67 -7.21 3.19
C LEU A 37 -2.93 -5.90 2.93
N ALA A 38 -1.97 -5.55 3.77
CA ALA A 38 -1.17 -4.35 3.54
C ALA A 38 0.25 -4.50 4.07
N VAL A 39 1.19 -3.84 3.40
CA VAL A 39 2.56 -3.64 3.83
C VAL A 39 2.93 -2.18 3.69
N ALA A 40 3.72 -1.67 4.63
CA ALA A 40 4.21 -0.30 4.67
C ALA A 40 5.66 -0.30 5.16
N ASP A 41 6.57 0.26 4.35
CA ASP A 41 8.00 0.46 4.69
C ASP A 41 8.18 1.90 5.16
N GLY A 42 8.50 2.06 6.43
CA GLY A 42 8.69 3.35 7.07
C GLY A 42 10.05 3.95 6.78
N MET A 43 10.07 5.23 6.42
CA MET A 43 11.27 5.99 6.09
C MET A 43 11.46 7.17 7.05
N GLY A 44 12.70 7.44 7.42
CA GLY A 44 13.06 8.56 8.29
C GLY A 44 14.13 8.19 9.29
N GLY A 45 14.44 9.08 10.25
CA GLY A 45 15.28 8.73 11.39
C GLY A 45 14.63 7.66 12.26
N LEU A 46 15.40 6.96 13.09
CA LEU A 46 15.07 5.72 13.80
C LEU A 46 13.61 5.54 14.28
N GLU A 47 12.98 6.56 14.85
CA GLU A 47 11.60 6.46 15.37
C GLU A 47 10.53 6.94 14.36
N SER A 48 10.94 7.77 13.41
CA SER A 48 9.99 8.44 12.49
C SER A 48 9.37 7.48 11.47
N GLY A 49 10.18 6.56 10.93
CA GLY A 49 9.72 5.58 9.95
C GLY A 49 8.76 4.56 10.55
N GLU A 50 9.11 4.01 11.73
CA GLU A 50 8.25 3.07 12.46
C GLU A 50 6.89 3.69 12.80
N LEU A 51 6.91 4.94 13.28
CA LEU A 51 5.68 5.67 13.60
C LEU A 51 4.81 5.90 12.34
N ALA A 52 5.44 6.23 11.20
CA ALA A 52 4.74 6.48 9.95
C ALA A 52 4.05 5.21 9.45
N SER A 53 4.79 4.10 9.31
CA SER A 53 4.25 2.83 8.82
C SER A 53 3.16 2.28 9.76
N ALA A 54 3.40 2.27 11.07
CA ALA A 54 2.42 1.84 12.06
C ALA A 54 1.15 2.70 12.06
N SER A 55 1.27 4.01 11.78
CA SER A 55 0.11 4.91 11.72
C SER A 55 -0.79 4.59 10.54
N VAL A 56 -0.25 4.41 9.33
CA VAL A 56 -1.07 4.07 8.15
C VAL A 56 -1.72 2.70 8.29
N ILE A 57 -1.00 1.71 8.81
CA ILE A 57 -1.53 0.37 9.08
C ILE A 57 -2.68 0.42 10.09
N ARG A 58 -2.58 1.23 11.15
CA ARG A 58 -3.66 1.42 12.13
C ARG A 58 -4.87 2.12 11.51
N MET A 59 -4.66 3.11 10.64
CA MET A 59 -5.76 3.78 9.95
C MET A 59 -6.50 2.83 9.01
N LEU A 60 -5.78 1.98 8.26
CA LEU A 60 -6.38 0.91 7.43
C LEU A 60 -7.17 -0.09 8.28
N SER A 61 -6.61 -0.54 9.40
CA SER A 61 -7.28 -1.44 10.32
C SER A 61 -8.59 -0.84 10.84
N THR A 62 -8.55 0.43 11.26
CA THR A 62 -9.74 1.15 11.74
C THR A 62 -10.79 1.30 10.65
N TRP A 63 -10.37 1.66 9.43
CA TRP A 63 -11.29 1.76 8.29
C TRP A 63 -11.98 0.42 7.99
N PHE A 64 -11.23 -0.68 7.97
CA PHE A 64 -11.77 -2.03 7.75
C PHE A 64 -12.85 -2.37 8.78
N ASP A 65 -12.60 -2.08 10.07
CA ASP A 65 -13.51 -2.44 11.15
C ASP A 65 -14.75 -1.55 11.22
N THR A 66 -14.60 -0.26 10.87
CA THR A 66 -15.65 0.73 11.20
C THR A 66 -16.37 1.29 9.97
N LYS A 67 -15.70 1.36 8.82
CA LYS A 67 -16.26 2.01 7.62
C LYS A 67 -16.56 1.05 6.48
N LEU A 68 -15.74 0.01 6.31
CA LEU A 68 -15.93 -0.95 5.23
C LEU A 68 -17.29 -1.63 5.26
N PRO A 69 -17.86 -2.06 6.42
CA PRO A 69 -19.18 -2.72 6.41
C PRO A 69 -20.27 -1.85 5.79
N ALA A 70 -20.43 -0.60 6.23
CA ALA A 70 -21.40 0.32 5.65
C ALA A 70 -21.08 0.67 4.18
N ALA A 71 -19.82 0.73 3.83
CA ALA A 71 -19.38 0.96 2.47
C ALA A 71 -19.76 -0.20 1.52
N LEU A 72 -19.66 -1.45 1.98
CA LEU A 72 -20.09 -2.63 1.23
C LEU A 72 -21.60 -2.64 0.99
N GLU A 73 -22.40 -2.32 2.01
CA GLU A 73 -23.85 -2.17 1.88
C GLU A 73 -24.22 -1.12 0.83
N ALA A 74 -23.53 0.03 0.84
CA ALA A 74 -23.74 1.09 -0.14
C ALA A 74 -23.33 0.66 -1.56
N MET A 75 -22.29 -0.16 -1.71
CA MET A 75 -21.86 -0.72 -2.99
C MET A 75 -22.90 -1.66 -3.57
N GLU A 76 -23.53 -2.55 -2.77
CA GLU A 76 -24.60 -3.45 -3.21
C GLU A 76 -25.82 -2.67 -3.74
N ALA A 77 -26.10 -1.51 -3.15
CA ALA A 77 -27.22 -0.65 -3.53
C ALA A 77 -26.90 0.26 -4.75
N SER A 78 -25.63 0.35 -5.17
CA SER A 78 -25.20 1.31 -6.20
C SER A 78 -25.19 0.68 -7.60
N VAL A 79 -25.38 1.52 -8.62
CA VAL A 79 -25.26 1.14 -10.04
C VAL A 79 -23.78 1.10 -10.49
N GLY A 80 -22.87 1.62 -9.66
CA GLY A 80 -21.42 1.63 -9.92
C GLY A 80 -20.77 0.27 -9.68
N GLY A 81 -19.79 -0.09 -10.51
CA GLY A 81 -19.04 -1.35 -10.35
C GLY A 81 -18.10 -1.33 -9.15
N PHE A 82 -17.60 -2.51 -8.77
CA PHE A 82 -16.62 -2.72 -7.70
C PHE A 82 -15.41 -1.77 -7.79
N GLU A 83 -14.84 -1.63 -8.99
CA GLU A 83 -13.64 -0.80 -9.20
C GLU A 83 -13.92 0.66 -8.85
N GLN A 84 -14.95 1.27 -9.41
CA GLN A 84 -15.30 2.66 -9.14
C GLN A 84 -15.56 2.93 -7.66
N PHE A 85 -16.22 1.98 -6.99
CA PHE A 85 -16.47 2.06 -5.56
C PHE A 85 -15.16 2.05 -4.77
N VAL A 86 -14.29 1.06 -5.04
CA VAL A 86 -13.05 0.87 -4.27
C VAL A 86 -12.06 2.00 -4.55
N ASP A 87 -11.99 2.51 -5.78
CA ASP A 87 -11.14 3.65 -6.12
C ASP A 87 -11.48 4.91 -5.32
N GLY A 88 -12.76 5.16 -5.13
CA GLY A 88 -13.21 6.25 -4.25
C GLY A 88 -12.76 6.07 -2.80
N GLN A 89 -12.82 4.84 -2.29
CA GLN A 89 -12.33 4.52 -0.94
C GLN A 89 -10.82 4.69 -0.83
N TRP A 90 -10.05 4.13 -1.77
CA TRP A 90 -8.60 4.22 -1.78
C TRP A 90 -8.09 5.66 -1.86
N ASN A 91 -8.62 6.45 -2.80
CA ASN A 91 -8.23 7.85 -2.93
C ASN A 91 -8.50 8.65 -1.65
N GLY A 92 -9.67 8.48 -1.03
CA GLY A 92 -10.00 9.12 0.24
C GLY A 92 -9.04 8.72 1.36
N LEU A 93 -8.79 7.42 1.53
CA LEU A 93 -7.88 6.89 2.54
C LEU A 93 -6.44 7.39 2.38
N ILE A 94 -5.91 7.37 1.16
CA ILE A 94 -4.55 7.84 0.85
C ILE A 94 -4.40 9.31 1.23
N GLN A 95 -5.36 10.17 0.87
CA GLN A 95 -5.30 11.58 1.23
C GLN A 95 -5.41 11.79 2.76
N ASP A 96 -6.30 11.08 3.43
CA ASP A 96 -6.46 11.17 4.88
C ASP A 96 -5.18 10.72 5.62
N MET A 97 -4.57 9.61 5.20
CA MET A 97 -3.32 9.09 5.76
C MET A 97 -2.16 10.06 5.53
N ASN A 98 -2.01 10.55 4.30
CA ASN A 98 -0.97 11.49 3.93
C ASN A 98 -1.07 12.76 4.79
N MET A 99 -2.25 13.35 4.88
CA MET A 99 -2.48 14.56 5.66
C MET A 99 -2.33 14.35 7.17
N ALA A 100 -2.66 13.15 7.69
CA ALA A 100 -2.45 12.81 9.09
C ALA A 100 -0.96 12.77 9.42
N LEU A 101 -0.14 12.11 8.59
CA LEU A 101 1.32 12.06 8.76
C LEU A 101 1.96 13.43 8.64
N ILE A 102 1.58 14.24 7.66
CA ILE A 102 2.10 15.61 7.49
C ILE A 102 1.79 16.44 8.73
N ARG A 103 0.54 16.45 9.19
CA ARG A 103 0.15 17.22 10.40
C ARG A 103 0.91 16.77 11.63
N HIS A 104 1.05 15.46 11.82
CA HIS A 104 1.80 14.93 12.97
C HIS A 104 3.28 15.29 12.88
N GLY A 105 3.91 15.12 11.72
CA GLY A 105 5.29 15.50 11.49
C GLY A 105 5.55 16.99 11.75
N MET A 106 4.62 17.86 11.33
CA MET A 106 4.71 19.30 11.62
C MET A 106 4.60 19.61 13.12
N SER A 107 3.71 18.93 13.87
CA SER A 107 3.54 19.15 15.30
C SER A 107 4.75 18.72 16.12
N GLU A 108 5.34 17.57 15.74
CA GLU A 108 6.48 16.99 16.46
C GLU A 108 7.85 17.40 15.90
N ARG A 109 7.86 18.19 14.80
CA ARG A 109 9.08 18.57 14.06
C ARG A 109 9.86 17.36 13.54
N MET A 110 9.14 16.36 13.09
CA MET A 110 9.67 15.10 12.55
C MET A 110 9.38 14.99 11.06
N ASN A 111 10.27 14.34 10.32
CA ASN A 111 10.02 13.95 8.94
C ASN A 111 9.46 12.52 8.94
N LEU A 112 8.16 12.40 8.78
CA LEU A 112 7.46 11.12 8.71
C LEU A 112 7.24 10.73 7.26
N GLY A 113 7.63 9.52 6.90
CA GLY A 113 7.37 9.00 5.55
C GLY A 113 7.19 7.50 5.57
N THR A 114 6.32 6.98 4.70
CA THR A 114 6.15 5.54 4.51
C THR A 114 5.63 5.24 3.12
N THR A 115 6.00 4.08 2.59
CA THR A 115 5.33 3.46 1.44
C THR A 115 3.99 2.88 1.89
N LEU A 116 3.17 2.46 0.95
CA LEU A 116 2.00 1.63 1.21
C LEU A 116 1.64 0.82 -0.04
N THR A 117 1.52 -0.49 0.13
CA THR A 117 0.84 -1.37 -0.82
C THR A 117 -0.23 -2.11 -0.05
N ALA A 118 -1.49 -1.88 -0.40
CA ALA A 118 -2.63 -2.52 0.25
C ALA A 118 -3.57 -3.13 -0.79
N MET A 119 -4.03 -4.35 -0.52
CA MET A 119 -4.98 -5.10 -1.36
C MET A 119 -6.27 -5.37 -0.59
N LEU A 120 -7.39 -5.00 -1.18
CA LEU A 120 -8.73 -5.43 -0.76
C LEU A 120 -9.25 -6.47 -1.75
N ALA A 121 -9.57 -7.65 -1.23
CA ALA A 121 -10.12 -8.76 -2.03
C ALA A 121 -11.55 -9.09 -1.58
N ILE A 122 -12.49 -9.17 -2.52
CA ILE A 122 -13.91 -9.43 -2.28
C ILE A 122 -14.48 -10.25 -3.44
N GLY A 123 -15.12 -11.39 -3.15
CA GLY A 123 -15.90 -12.14 -4.15
C GLY A 123 -15.10 -12.54 -5.39
N GLY A 124 -13.83 -12.93 -5.25
CA GLY A 124 -12.95 -13.33 -6.34
C GLY A 124 -12.33 -12.18 -7.12
N ARG A 125 -12.56 -10.92 -6.73
CA ARG A 125 -11.91 -9.73 -7.30
C ARG A 125 -11.00 -9.09 -6.28
N TYR A 126 -9.96 -8.41 -6.76
CA TYR A 126 -9.11 -7.59 -5.89
C TYR A 126 -8.89 -6.20 -6.46
N SER A 127 -8.58 -5.28 -5.56
CA SER A 127 -8.09 -3.95 -5.86
C SER A 127 -6.89 -3.65 -4.98
N ILE A 128 -5.82 -3.16 -5.60
CA ILE A 128 -4.58 -2.75 -4.92
C ILE A 128 -4.47 -1.23 -5.02
N VAL A 129 -4.12 -0.60 -3.91
CA VAL A 129 -3.60 0.77 -3.86
C VAL A 129 -2.12 0.72 -3.57
N HIS A 130 -1.31 1.48 -4.33
CA HIS A 130 0.14 1.44 -4.24
C HIS A 130 0.76 2.84 -4.23
N VAL A 131 1.66 3.08 -3.28
CA VAL A 131 2.51 4.27 -3.15
C VAL A 131 3.90 3.83 -2.69
N GLY A 132 4.92 4.06 -3.50
CA GLY A 132 6.31 3.77 -3.15
C GLY A 132 6.94 2.62 -3.93
N ASP A 133 7.69 1.76 -3.26
CA ASP A 133 8.43 0.63 -3.86
C ASP A 133 8.22 -0.71 -3.13
N THR A 134 7.29 -0.79 -2.19
CA THR A 134 6.77 -2.07 -1.69
C THR A 134 5.99 -2.78 -2.81
N ARG A 135 6.04 -4.10 -2.87
CA ARG A 135 5.57 -4.83 -4.05
C ARG A 135 4.50 -5.84 -3.72
N ALA A 136 3.58 -6.02 -4.65
CA ALA A 136 2.63 -7.13 -4.70
C ALA A 136 2.92 -8.03 -5.89
N TYR A 137 2.81 -9.34 -5.68
CA TYR A 137 3.03 -10.37 -6.71
C TYR A 137 1.84 -11.32 -6.74
N GLU A 138 1.46 -11.73 -7.94
CA GLU A 138 0.62 -12.89 -8.19
C GLU A 138 1.53 -14.10 -8.45
N ILE A 139 1.30 -15.19 -7.74
CA ILE A 139 2.06 -16.43 -7.88
C ILE A 139 1.08 -17.52 -8.30
N GLY A 140 1.20 -17.97 -9.54
CA GLY A 140 0.50 -19.13 -10.08
C GLY A 140 1.44 -20.33 -10.18
N ASP A 141 0.92 -21.45 -10.71
CA ASP A 141 1.67 -22.71 -10.79
C ASP A 141 2.97 -22.57 -11.60
N ASP A 142 2.93 -21.82 -12.71
CA ASP A 142 4.05 -21.70 -13.65
C ASP A 142 4.56 -20.26 -13.81
N ARG A 143 4.03 -19.29 -13.05
CA ARG A 143 4.39 -17.88 -13.24
C ARG A 143 4.41 -17.10 -11.92
N VAL A 144 5.29 -16.10 -11.90
CA VAL A 144 5.30 -15.03 -10.89
C VAL A 144 5.18 -13.71 -11.64
N VAL A 145 4.17 -12.93 -11.33
CA VAL A 145 3.90 -11.62 -11.96
C VAL A 145 3.93 -10.54 -10.89
N GLN A 146 4.78 -9.54 -11.06
CA GLN A 146 4.73 -8.34 -10.22
C GLN A 146 3.54 -7.49 -10.66
N LEU A 147 2.62 -7.21 -9.73
CA LEU A 147 1.40 -6.45 -9.99
C LEU A 147 1.63 -4.94 -9.86
N THR A 148 2.53 -4.52 -8.97
CA THR A 148 2.87 -3.11 -8.71
C THR A 148 4.10 -2.67 -9.50
N GLU A 149 4.21 -1.38 -9.80
CA GLU A 149 5.41 -0.80 -10.39
C GLU A 149 6.09 0.12 -9.37
N ASP A 150 7.41 -0.07 -9.13
CA ASP A 150 8.16 0.74 -8.17
C ASP A 150 8.14 2.22 -8.56
N GLN A 151 7.67 3.07 -7.67
CA GLN A 151 7.65 4.53 -7.87
C GLN A 151 9.01 5.12 -7.47
N THR A 152 10.09 4.71 -8.15
CA THR A 152 11.46 5.16 -7.89
C THR A 152 12.02 6.01 -9.02
N PHE A 153 13.06 6.80 -8.68
CA PHE A 153 13.79 7.57 -9.68
C PHE A 153 14.31 6.69 -10.82
N VAL A 154 14.96 5.58 -10.49
CA VAL A 154 15.58 4.70 -11.50
C VAL A 154 14.52 4.03 -12.38
N ARG A 155 13.41 3.61 -11.81
CA ARG A 155 12.31 3.01 -12.60
C ARG A 155 11.77 4.00 -13.63
N ARG A 156 11.56 5.26 -13.23
CA ARG A 156 11.14 6.32 -14.16
C ARG A 156 12.17 6.56 -15.27
N GLU A 157 13.47 6.54 -14.96
CA GLU A 157 14.52 6.73 -15.97
C GLU A 157 14.60 5.56 -16.95
N VAL A 158 14.40 4.33 -16.47
CA VAL A 158 14.30 3.13 -17.33
C VAL A 158 13.07 3.20 -18.23
N ALA A 159 11.90 3.52 -17.69
CA ALA A 159 10.66 3.66 -18.46
C ALA A 159 10.77 4.75 -19.54
N ALA A 160 11.53 5.81 -19.28
CA ALA A 160 11.80 6.89 -20.23
C ALA A 160 12.93 6.57 -21.24
N GLY A 161 13.53 5.36 -21.18
CA GLY A 161 14.65 4.96 -22.06
C GLY A 161 15.94 5.71 -21.82
N ARG A 162 16.11 6.37 -20.66
CA ARG A 162 17.33 7.11 -20.30
C ARG A 162 18.32 6.31 -19.46
N MET A 163 17.92 5.11 -19.06
CA MET A 163 18.73 4.18 -18.26
C MET A 163 18.34 2.74 -18.62
N THR A 164 19.31 1.83 -18.65
CA THR A 164 19.02 0.39 -18.80
C THR A 164 18.63 -0.22 -17.44
N PRO A 165 17.92 -1.36 -17.42
CA PRO A 165 17.64 -2.07 -16.18
C PRO A 165 18.91 -2.41 -15.38
N GLU A 166 19.99 -2.79 -16.05
CA GLU A 166 21.27 -3.15 -15.42
C GLU A 166 21.93 -1.93 -14.76
N GLU A 167 21.90 -0.76 -15.42
CA GLU A 167 22.40 0.49 -14.85
C GLU A 167 21.56 0.91 -13.62
N ALA A 168 20.25 0.71 -13.68
CA ALA A 168 19.35 1.04 -12.57
C ALA A 168 19.67 0.25 -11.29
N MET A 169 20.04 -1.03 -11.41
CA MET A 169 20.35 -1.90 -10.26
C MET A 169 21.54 -1.41 -9.44
N VAL A 170 22.51 -0.75 -10.05
CA VAL A 170 23.75 -0.27 -9.38
C VAL A 170 23.76 1.25 -9.21
N HIS A 171 22.73 1.94 -9.63
CA HIS A 171 22.69 3.40 -9.61
C HIS A 171 22.70 3.94 -8.18
N PRO A 172 23.47 5.01 -7.87
CA PRO A 172 23.52 5.58 -6.51
C PRO A 172 22.16 6.04 -5.97
N ARG A 173 21.24 6.42 -6.86
CA ARG A 173 19.87 6.87 -6.52
C ARG A 173 18.81 5.78 -6.68
N ARG A 174 19.18 4.49 -6.67
CA ARG A 174 18.21 3.39 -6.87
C ARG A 174 17.10 3.33 -5.83
N ASN A 175 17.39 3.80 -4.61
CA ASN A 175 16.43 3.81 -3.49
C ASN A 175 15.70 5.16 -3.33
N VAL A 176 15.80 6.07 -4.32
CA VAL A 176 15.13 7.37 -4.25
C VAL A 176 13.70 7.22 -4.73
N LEU A 177 12.75 7.31 -3.81
CA LEU A 177 11.32 7.30 -4.11
C LEU A 177 10.88 8.58 -4.81
N LEU A 178 9.92 8.48 -5.70
CA LEU A 178 9.27 9.62 -6.36
C LEU A 178 8.17 10.20 -5.47
N GLN A 179 7.51 9.35 -4.69
CA GLN A 179 6.49 9.75 -3.73
C GLN A 179 6.39 8.75 -2.59
N CYS A 180 5.94 9.23 -1.45
CA CYS A 180 5.59 8.45 -0.26
C CYS A 180 4.57 9.22 0.57
N LEU A 181 3.83 8.53 1.42
CA LEU A 181 2.91 9.15 2.36
C LEU A 181 3.69 9.95 3.42
N GLY A 182 3.21 11.15 3.73
CA GLY A 182 3.76 12.01 4.78
C GLY A 182 4.83 13.02 4.31
N SER A 183 5.37 12.89 3.08
CA SER A 183 6.45 13.77 2.61
C SER A 183 6.00 14.84 1.61
N THR A 184 4.97 14.60 0.83
CA THR A 184 4.45 15.51 -0.19
C THR A 184 2.99 15.87 0.08
N LYS A 185 2.58 17.10 -0.30
CA LYS A 185 1.18 17.53 -0.11
C LYS A 185 0.19 16.74 -0.95
N GLU A 186 0.61 16.34 -2.13
CA GLU A 186 -0.19 15.56 -3.07
C GLU A 186 0.48 14.21 -3.29
N VAL A 187 -0.28 13.14 -3.14
CA VAL A 187 0.12 11.78 -3.45
C VAL A 187 -0.90 11.21 -4.43
N VAL A 188 -0.42 10.70 -5.54
CA VAL A 188 -1.24 10.05 -6.57
C VAL A 188 -0.94 8.55 -6.51
N PRO A 189 -1.82 7.74 -5.90
CA PRO A 189 -1.58 6.31 -5.83
C PRO A 189 -1.81 5.63 -7.18
N ASP A 190 -1.11 4.53 -7.43
CA ASP A 190 -1.49 3.60 -8.47
C ASP A 190 -2.63 2.71 -7.96
N LEU A 191 -3.66 2.55 -8.80
CA LEU A 191 -4.82 1.70 -8.53
C LEU A 191 -4.82 0.53 -9.53
N ILE A 192 -4.81 -0.70 -9.02
CA ILE A 192 -4.66 -1.91 -9.83
C ILE A 192 -5.80 -2.85 -9.47
N HIS A 193 -6.45 -3.40 -10.48
CA HIS A 193 -7.57 -4.31 -10.32
C HIS A 193 -7.31 -5.64 -11.00
N GLY A 194 -7.88 -6.70 -10.46
CA GLY A 194 -7.80 -8.03 -11.04
C GLY A 194 -8.77 -9.01 -10.42
N ASN A 195 -8.68 -10.24 -10.89
CA ASN A 195 -9.47 -11.35 -10.39
C ASN A 195 -8.53 -12.37 -9.73
N LEU A 196 -9.03 -13.02 -8.69
CA LEU A 196 -8.41 -14.17 -8.04
C LEU A 196 -9.00 -15.42 -8.70
N ASP A 197 -8.15 -16.27 -9.24
CA ASP A 197 -8.54 -17.56 -9.86
C ASP A 197 -8.92 -18.61 -8.81
#